data_35269149c1abcf52aa1d9965f0365e72
#
_entry.id   35269149c1abcf52aa1d9965f0365e72
#
_cell.length_a   1.000
_cell.length_b   1.000
_cell.length_c   1.000
_cell.angle_alpha   90.00
_cell.angle_beta   90.00
_cell.angle_gamma   90.00
#
_symmetry.space_group_name_H-M   'P 1'
#
loop_
_entity.id
_entity.type
_entity.pdbx_description
1 polymer ?
#
loop_
_entity_poly.entity_id
_entity_poly.type
_entity_poly.pdbx_seq_one_letter_code
_entity_poly.pdbx_strand_id
1 'polypeptide(L)'
;MMKVSVIVPIYNAASTIQACIESILNQSEDDLELILVDDGSTDESGAICDTYIEKDQRVRVIHQKNKGRTAARWAGVQQSSGEWITFVDADDMLPVDALQALCKGINDDTDIVFGNGYSLSPETRISIPIEEFRHLAVRADGMIGVPWGSLYRRTVVTEYLFDLPRHIMMGEDYIYWLRLVFATEKPVSIVYERVYDKGDDHTSNIFEWTSDYCYELNEYRKSAVPVDYQDIYFDDMLSDRIANLFAVSVCRNRKEWINSRFYQEILTDLKIHHKSFSFKQRFFLAFPSLKLRAFIAKNLL
;
A
#
# COMPACT_ATOMS: atom_id res chain seq x y z
N MET A 1 -4.14 -21.17 19.20
CA MET A 1 -4.30 -20.68 17.81
C MET A 1 -4.03 -19.18 17.80
N MET A 2 -3.46 -18.66 16.75
CA MET A 2 -3.06 -17.24 16.70
C MET A 2 -4.18 -16.43 16.03
N LYS A 3 -4.93 -15.67 16.82
CA LYS A 3 -6.06 -14.87 16.34
C LYS A 3 -5.64 -13.81 15.32
N VAL A 4 -6.33 -13.76 14.18
CA VAL A 4 -6.14 -12.75 13.15
C VAL A 4 -7.23 -11.67 13.26
N SER A 5 -6.83 -10.40 13.31
CA SER A 5 -7.75 -9.26 13.18
C SER A 5 -7.80 -8.81 11.73
N VAL A 6 -8.96 -8.96 11.11
CA VAL A 6 -9.24 -8.45 9.76
C VAL A 6 -9.90 -7.09 9.89
N ILE A 7 -9.30 -6.05 9.32
CA ILE A 7 -9.76 -4.66 9.43
C ILE A 7 -10.21 -4.17 8.07
N VAL A 8 -11.44 -3.68 7.98
CA VAL A 8 -12.05 -3.16 6.74
C VAL A 8 -12.38 -1.69 6.93
N PRO A 9 -11.65 -0.75 6.32
CA PRO A 9 -12.05 0.66 6.26
C PRO A 9 -13.17 0.84 5.23
N ILE A 10 -14.27 1.51 5.61
CA ILE A 10 -15.48 1.61 4.80
C ILE A 10 -15.87 3.08 4.63
N TYR A 11 -16.10 3.49 3.38
CA TYR A 11 -16.70 4.77 3.07
C TYR A 11 -17.48 4.69 1.75
N ASN A 12 -18.82 4.80 1.83
CA ASN A 12 -19.72 4.73 0.67
C ASN A 12 -19.50 3.48 -0.20
N ALA A 13 -19.56 2.31 0.41
CA ALA A 13 -19.34 1.00 -0.21
C ALA A 13 -20.60 0.09 -0.16
N ALA A 14 -21.81 0.66 -0.12
CA ALA A 14 -23.05 -0.11 0.07
C ALA A 14 -23.25 -1.22 -0.98
N SER A 15 -22.72 -1.06 -2.20
CA SER A 15 -22.85 -2.05 -3.27
C SER A 15 -21.90 -3.25 -3.14
N THR A 16 -20.83 -3.16 -2.38
CA THR A 16 -19.73 -4.14 -2.32
C THR A 16 -19.52 -4.73 -0.93
N ILE A 17 -19.77 -3.94 0.11
CA ILE A 17 -19.42 -4.28 1.50
C ILE A 17 -20.03 -5.61 1.98
N GLN A 18 -21.22 -5.97 1.53
CA GLN A 18 -21.83 -7.25 1.92
C GLN A 18 -20.99 -8.43 1.42
N ALA A 19 -20.59 -8.44 0.14
CA ALA A 19 -19.77 -9.51 -0.43
C ALA A 19 -18.38 -9.58 0.24
N CYS A 20 -17.78 -8.42 0.54
CA CYS A 20 -16.54 -8.32 1.29
C CYS A 20 -16.67 -9.01 2.67
N ILE A 21 -17.66 -8.63 3.47
CA ILE A 21 -17.90 -9.21 4.81
C ILE A 21 -18.11 -10.72 4.71
N GLU A 22 -18.96 -11.18 3.79
CA GLU A 22 -19.26 -12.60 3.62
C GLU A 22 -18.01 -13.39 3.21
N SER A 23 -17.13 -12.84 2.37
CA SER A 23 -15.87 -13.48 1.98
C SER A 23 -14.92 -13.67 3.16
N ILE A 24 -14.93 -12.75 4.12
CA ILE A 24 -14.09 -12.82 5.34
C ILE A 24 -14.69 -13.79 6.37
N LEU A 25 -16.00 -13.76 6.59
CA LEU A 25 -16.64 -14.62 7.57
C LEU A 25 -16.69 -16.09 7.15
N ASN A 26 -16.58 -16.38 5.83
CA ASN A 26 -16.52 -17.72 5.24
C ASN A 26 -15.09 -18.25 5.03
N GLN A 27 -14.09 -17.65 5.65
CA GLN A 27 -12.72 -18.17 5.61
C GLN A 27 -12.62 -19.54 6.28
N SER A 28 -11.73 -20.40 5.75
CA SER A 28 -11.41 -21.70 6.35
C SER A 28 -10.61 -21.60 7.67
N GLU A 29 -10.03 -20.42 7.95
CA GLU A 29 -9.44 -20.08 9.26
C GLU A 29 -10.52 -19.45 10.15
N ASP A 30 -10.86 -20.11 11.25
CA ASP A 30 -11.96 -19.69 12.13
C ASP A 30 -11.51 -18.73 13.25
N ASP A 31 -10.21 -18.73 13.63
CA ASP A 31 -9.71 -17.89 14.73
C ASP A 31 -9.43 -16.47 14.26
N LEU A 32 -10.49 -15.80 13.84
CA LEU A 32 -10.46 -14.43 13.38
C LEU A 32 -11.45 -13.53 14.14
N GLU A 33 -11.18 -12.22 14.12
CA GLU A 33 -12.17 -11.17 14.38
C GLU A 33 -12.23 -10.23 13.18
N LEU A 34 -13.41 -9.72 12.88
CA LEU A 34 -13.67 -8.77 11.80
C LEU A 34 -14.03 -7.42 12.38
N ILE A 35 -13.25 -6.39 12.05
CA ILE A 35 -13.45 -5.01 12.50
C ILE A 35 -13.82 -4.15 11.30
N LEU A 36 -15.06 -3.77 11.23
CA LEU A 36 -15.63 -2.90 10.21
C LEU A 36 -15.57 -1.45 10.71
N VAL A 37 -14.85 -0.59 10.00
CA VAL A 37 -14.71 0.82 10.38
C VAL A 37 -15.42 1.69 9.35
N ASP A 38 -16.65 2.08 9.64
CA ASP A 38 -17.40 3.03 8.85
C ASP A 38 -16.88 4.47 9.10
N ASP A 39 -16.15 4.97 8.12
CA ASP A 39 -15.53 6.31 8.14
C ASP A 39 -16.53 7.41 7.73
N GLY A 40 -17.74 7.36 8.29
CA GLY A 40 -18.80 8.36 8.11
C GLY A 40 -19.46 8.26 6.74
N SER A 41 -19.83 7.06 6.30
CA SER A 41 -20.59 6.84 5.07
C SER A 41 -21.91 7.61 5.06
N THR A 42 -22.33 8.03 3.88
CA THR A 42 -23.57 8.74 3.64
C THR A 42 -24.63 7.88 2.91
N ASP A 43 -24.21 6.68 2.53
CA ASP A 43 -25.06 5.64 1.93
C ASP A 43 -25.44 4.56 2.98
N GLU A 44 -26.01 3.45 2.55
CA GLU A 44 -26.45 2.34 3.40
C GLU A 44 -25.29 1.50 4.02
N SER A 45 -24.01 1.85 3.76
CA SER A 45 -22.86 1.04 4.19
C SER A 45 -22.85 0.77 5.69
N GLY A 46 -23.03 1.82 6.51
CA GLY A 46 -23.07 1.70 7.97
C GLY A 46 -24.20 0.79 8.44
N ALA A 47 -25.41 0.98 7.90
CA ALA A 47 -26.56 0.16 8.25
C ALA A 47 -26.38 -1.32 7.86
N ILE A 48 -25.75 -1.59 6.71
CA ILE A 48 -25.40 -2.96 6.30
C ILE A 48 -24.44 -3.58 7.32
N CYS A 49 -23.38 -2.88 7.71
CA CYS A 49 -22.41 -3.36 8.71
C CYS A 49 -23.07 -3.73 10.03
N ASP A 50 -23.98 -2.87 10.54
CA ASP A 50 -24.67 -3.09 11.80
C ASP A 50 -25.49 -4.38 11.81
N THR A 51 -26.03 -4.81 10.67
CA THR A 51 -26.75 -6.09 10.58
C THR A 51 -25.89 -7.31 10.88
N TYR A 52 -24.58 -7.20 10.77
CA TYR A 52 -23.65 -8.34 11.01
C TYR A 52 -23.25 -8.48 12.47
N ILE A 53 -23.39 -7.45 13.32
CA ILE A 53 -23.11 -7.54 14.76
C ILE A 53 -23.97 -8.62 15.42
N GLU A 54 -25.24 -8.72 15.01
CA GLU A 54 -26.18 -9.72 15.56
C GLU A 54 -26.04 -11.10 14.90
N LYS A 55 -25.50 -11.15 13.67
CA LYS A 55 -25.37 -12.40 12.90
C LYS A 55 -24.14 -13.21 13.26
N ASP A 56 -23.03 -12.53 13.63
CA ASP A 56 -21.74 -13.19 13.88
C ASP A 56 -20.97 -12.48 15.01
N GLN A 57 -20.72 -13.19 16.10
CA GLN A 57 -20.03 -12.67 17.29
C GLN A 57 -18.57 -12.25 17.03
N ARG A 58 -17.98 -12.64 15.90
CA ARG A 58 -16.63 -12.22 15.47
C ARG A 58 -16.60 -10.79 14.93
N VAL A 59 -17.77 -10.22 14.60
CA VAL A 59 -17.89 -8.89 13.97
C VAL A 59 -17.99 -7.80 15.02
N ARG A 60 -17.23 -6.74 14.81
CA ARG A 60 -17.34 -5.45 15.51
C ARG A 60 -17.46 -4.32 14.49
N VAL A 61 -18.29 -3.33 14.78
CA VAL A 61 -18.47 -2.14 13.95
C VAL A 61 -18.05 -0.91 14.72
N ILE A 62 -17.35 -0.01 14.05
CA ILE A 62 -16.92 1.29 14.56
C ILE A 62 -17.45 2.35 13.60
N HIS A 63 -18.24 3.30 14.11
CA HIS A 63 -18.65 4.48 13.35
C HIS A 63 -17.83 5.69 13.77
N GLN A 64 -17.23 6.38 12.79
CA GLN A 64 -16.51 7.61 13.05
C GLN A 64 -16.86 8.70 12.04
N LYS A 65 -16.53 9.96 12.36
CA LYS A 65 -16.56 11.02 11.36
C LYS A 65 -15.49 10.77 10.32
N ASN A 66 -15.77 11.03 9.05
CA ASN A 66 -14.82 10.80 7.96
C ASN A 66 -13.47 11.51 8.20
N LYS A 67 -12.43 10.70 8.43
CA LYS A 67 -11.04 11.11 8.65
C LYS A 67 -10.09 10.58 7.57
N GLY A 68 -10.61 9.78 6.65
CA GLY A 68 -9.82 9.14 5.59
C GLY A 68 -9.40 7.71 5.93
N ARG A 69 -9.04 6.96 4.87
CA ARG A 69 -8.76 5.52 4.89
C ARG A 69 -7.67 5.14 5.89
N THR A 70 -6.56 5.88 5.94
CA THR A 70 -5.46 5.64 6.90
C THR A 70 -5.91 5.76 8.35
N ALA A 71 -6.70 6.79 8.67
CA ALA A 71 -7.25 6.98 10.01
C ALA A 71 -8.27 5.90 10.38
N ALA A 72 -9.07 5.42 9.41
CA ALA A 72 -10.01 4.32 9.61
C ALA A 72 -9.26 3.01 9.89
N ARG A 73 -8.20 2.69 9.13
CA ARG A 73 -7.35 1.52 9.41
C ARG A 73 -6.75 1.59 10.82
N TRP A 74 -6.22 2.74 11.23
CA TRP A 74 -5.67 2.91 12.58
C TRP A 74 -6.74 2.75 13.67
N ALA A 75 -7.93 3.29 13.50
CA ALA A 75 -9.04 3.09 14.43
C ALA A 75 -9.38 1.60 14.60
N GLY A 76 -9.38 0.84 13.51
CA GLY A 76 -9.55 -0.62 13.54
C GLY A 76 -8.43 -1.32 14.30
N VAL A 77 -7.16 -0.95 14.07
CA VAL A 77 -6.00 -1.50 14.79
C VAL A 77 -6.12 -1.27 16.30
N GLN A 78 -6.53 -0.08 16.72
CA GLN A 78 -6.71 0.25 18.14
C GLN A 78 -7.76 -0.62 18.83
N GLN A 79 -8.79 -1.07 18.13
CA GLN A 79 -9.86 -1.90 18.66
C GLN A 79 -9.64 -3.41 18.44
N SER A 80 -8.62 -3.78 17.69
CA SER A 80 -8.29 -5.18 17.40
C SER A 80 -7.60 -5.87 18.58
N SER A 81 -7.74 -7.17 18.71
CA SER A 81 -7.15 -7.97 19.80
C SER A 81 -6.27 -9.13 19.29
N GLY A 82 -6.29 -9.43 18.00
CA GLY A 82 -5.50 -10.49 17.40
C GLY A 82 -4.00 -10.23 17.47
N GLU A 83 -3.22 -11.29 17.48
CA GLU A 83 -1.75 -11.20 17.41
C GLU A 83 -1.28 -10.75 16.02
N TRP A 84 -2.06 -11.09 15.00
CA TRP A 84 -1.80 -10.74 13.62
C TRP A 84 -2.91 -9.85 13.07
N ILE A 85 -2.54 -8.93 12.18
CA ILE A 85 -3.43 -7.95 11.56
C ILE A 85 -3.34 -8.10 10.05
N THR A 86 -4.49 -7.98 9.38
CA THR A 86 -4.59 -7.78 7.93
C THR A 86 -5.63 -6.72 7.60
N PHE A 87 -5.51 -6.13 6.41
CA PHE A 87 -6.46 -5.16 5.90
C PHE A 87 -7.14 -5.71 4.65
N VAL A 88 -8.42 -5.38 4.48
CA VAL A 88 -9.19 -5.69 3.29
C VAL A 88 -9.94 -4.41 2.89
N ASP A 89 -9.86 -3.99 1.64
CA ASP A 89 -10.63 -2.85 1.17
C ASP A 89 -12.11 -3.26 0.95
N ALA A 90 -13.05 -2.35 1.17
CA ALA A 90 -14.49 -2.64 1.24
C ALA A 90 -15.11 -3.07 -0.09
N ASP A 91 -14.40 -2.93 -1.20
CA ASP A 91 -14.77 -3.34 -2.55
C ASP A 91 -14.06 -4.61 -3.03
N ASP A 92 -13.24 -5.23 -2.15
CA ASP A 92 -12.45 -6.43 -2.46
C ASP A 92 -12.96 -7.66 -1.71
N MET A 93 -12.43 -8.84 -2.05
CA MET A 93 -12.80 -10.13 -1.43
C MET A 93 -11.58 -10.97 -1.11
N LEU A 94 -11.74 -11.89 -0.15
CA LEU A 94 -10.75 -12.91 0.14
C LEU A 94 -11.17 -14.26 -0.45
N PRO A 95 -10.29 -14.97 -1.19
CA PRO A 95 -10.46 -16.40 -1.48
C PRO A 95 -10.68 -17.19 -0.19
N VAL A 96 -11.45 -18.28 -0.22
CA VAL A 96 -11.88 -19.03 0.97
C VAL A 96 -10.73 -19.51 1.87
N ASP A 97 -9.56 -19.83 1.31
CA ASP A 97 -8.38 -20.32 2.04
C ASP A 97 -7.30 -19.23 2.25
N ALA A 98 -7.62 -17.96 2.01
CA ALA A 98 -6.65 -16.87 2.04
C ALA A 98 -5.97 -16.71 3.40
N LEU A 99 -6.74 -16.63 4.48
CA LEU A 99 -6.17 -16.52 5.83
C LEU A 99 -5.42 -17.77 6.24
N GLN A 100 -5.91 -18.96 5.89
CA GLN A 100 -5.19 -20.20 6.15
C GLN A 100 -3.84 -20.26 5.43
N ALA A 101 -3.78 -19.82 4.16
CA ALA A 101 -2.54 -19.75 3.40
C ALA A 101 -1.55 -18.77 4.03
N LEU A 102 -2.02 -17.57 4.42
CA LEU A 102 -1.19 -16.59 5.10
C LEU A 102 -0.69 -17.09 6.46
N CYS A 103 -1.55 -17.75 7.25
CA CYS A 103 -1.18 -18.28 8.55
C CYS A 103 -0.07 -19.35 8.47
N LYS A 104 0.02 -20.12 7.38
CA LYS A 104 1.13 -21.07 7.14
C LYS A 104 2.50 -20.38 7.04
N GLY A 105 2.53 -19.11 6.65
CA GLY A 105 3.76 -18.32 6.61
C GLY A 105 4.23 -17.81 7.97
N ILE A 106 3.42 -17.93 9.02
CA ILE A 106 3.75 -17.45 10.35
C ILE A 106 4.81 -18.35 11.00
N ASN A 107 5.85 -17.73 11.54
CA ASN A 107 6.87 -18.37 12.39
C ASN A 107 7.42 -17.35 13.42
N ASP A 108 8.27 -17.81 14.33
CA ASP A 108 8.81 -16.96 15.42
C ASP A 108 9.75 -15.87 14.90
N ASP A 109 10.38 -16.09 13.75
CA ASP A 109 11.37 -15.19 13.16
C ASP A 109 10.79 -14.23 12.12
N THR A 110 9.45 -14.12 12.00
CA THR A 110 8.84 -13.16 11.08
C THR A 110 7.85 -12.24 11.80
N ASP A 111 7.77 -11.00 11.34
CA ASP A 111 6.74 -10.03 11.74
C ASP A 111 5.85 -9.64 10.55
N ILE A 112 6.23 -10.04 9.33
CA ILE A 112 5.49 -9.79 8.09
C ILE A 112 5.38 -11.09 7.30
N VAL A 113 4.14 -11.48 6.96
CA VAL A 113 3.86 -12.53 5.96
C VAL A 113 3.32 -11.83 4.72
N PHE A 114 4.13 -11.79 3.68
CA PHE A 114 3.77 -11.15 2.40
C PHE A 114 3.07 -12.16 1.48
N GLY A 115 1.78 -11.95 1.23
CA GLY A 115 0.94 -12.88 0.49
C GLY A 115 0.92 -12.67 -1.02
N ASN A 116 1.60 -11.64 -1.53
CA ASN A 116 1.67 -11.35 -2.96
C ASN A 116 2.99 -11.85 -3.60
N GLY A 117 3.53 -12.97 -3.09
CA GLY A 117 4.79 -13.53 -3.53
C GLY A 117 4.87 -13.78 -5.04
N TYR A 118 3.75 -14.10 -5.70
CA TYR A 118 3.66 -14.27 -7.15
C TYR A 118 4.06 -13.02 -7.94
N SER A 119 4.07 -11.85 -7.32
CA SER A 119 4.46 -10.59 -7.96
C SER A 119 5.97 -10.31 -7.91
N LEU A 120 6.73 -11.04 -7.10
CA LEU A 120 8.15 -10.74 -6.85
C LEU A 120 9.08 -11.40 -7.87
N SER A 121 9.02 -12.70 -7.99
CA SER A 121 9.92 -13.49 -8.88
C SER A 121 9.36 -14.89 -9.03
N PRO A 122 9.65 -15.59 -10.15
CA PRO A 122 9.32 -17.00 -10.31
C PRO A 122 10.12 -17.92 -9.35
N GLU A 123 11.08 -17.42 -8.60
CA GLU A 123 11.81 -18.19 -7.58
C GLU A 123 10.94 -18.33 -6.33
N THR A 124 10.64 -19.59 -5.98
CA THR A 124 9.81 -19.94 -4.82
C THR A 124 10.61 -19.88 -3.52
N ARG A 125 11.02 -18.70 -3.07
CA ARG A 125 11.62 -18.52 -1.74
C ARG A 125 10.52 -18.30 -0.71
N ILE A 126 10.54 -19.09 0.35
CA ILE A 126 9.58 -18.98 1.46
C ILE A 126 9.91 -17.84 2.44
N SER A 127 11.11 -17.27 2.34
CA SER A 127 11.56 -16.16 3.18
C SER A 127 12.58 -15.29 2.44
N ILE A 128 12.52 -13.98 2.68
CA ILE A 128 13.46 -12.98 2.15
C ILE A 128 14.07 -12.22 3.32
N PRO A 129 15.43 -12.07 3.40
CA PRO A 129 16.07 -11.21 4.39
C PRO A 129 15.51 -9.79 4.35
N ILE A 130 15.41 -9.15 5.50
CA ILE A 130 14.76 -7.82 5.59
C ILE A 130 15.49 -6.76 4.76
N GLU A 131 16.81 -6.80 4.67
CA GLU A 131 17.60 -5.85 3.89
C GLU A 131 17.26 -5.96 2.39
N GLU A 132 17.15 -7.19 1.88
CA GLU A 132 16.74 -7.42 0.50
C GLU A 132 15.30 -6.98 0.26
N PHE A 133 14.41 -7.27 1.20
CA PHE A 133 13.01 -6.85 1.10
C PHE A 133 12.85 -5.33 1.17
N ARG A 134 13.67 -4.63 1.97
CA ARG A 134 13.73 -3.16 1.99
C ARG A 134 14.12 -2.58 0.62
N HIS A 135 15.10 -3.16 -0.08
CA HIS A 135 15.43 -2.73 -1.45
C HIS A 135 14.24 -2.87 -2.42
N LEU A 136 13.53 -4.00 -2.35
CA LEU A 136 12.31 -4.22 -3.15
C LEU A 136 11.23 -3.19 -2.79
N ALA A 137 11.01 -2.96 -1.49
CA ALA A 137 10.01 -2.01 -1.01
C ALA A 137 10.33 -0.57 -1.42
N VAL A 138 11.57 -0.12 -1.27
CA VAL A 138 11.99 1.25 -1.62
C VAL A 138 11.91 1.51 -3.13
N ARG A 139 12.07 0.49 -3.97
CA ARG A 139 11.86 0.58 -5.42
C ARG A 139 10.41 0.42 -5.86
N ALA A 140 9.50 0.06 -4.95
CA ALA A 140 8.13 -0.33 -5.26
C ALA A 140 8.03 -1.51 -6.26
N ASP A 141 8.94 -2.47 -6.14
CA ASP A 141 8.97 -3.65 -7.00
C ASP A 141 7.82 -4.62 -6.66
N GLY A 142 7.20 -5.19 -7.67
CA GLY A 142 6.09 -6.11 -7.52
C GLY A 142 4.84 -5.43 -6.91
N MET A 143 4.10 -6.17 -6.07
CA MET A 143 2.93 -5.66 -5.35
C MET A 143 3.26 -5.20 -3.92
N ILE A 144 4.52 -4.91 -3.63
CA ILE A 144 4.94 -4.27 -2.40
C ILE A 144 4.49 -2.80 -2.49
N GLY A 145 3.67 -2.37 -1.55
CA GLY A 145 3.11 -1.00 -1.57
C GLY A 145 1.61 -0.96 -1.36
N VAL A 146 0.99 -2.13 -1.15
CA VAL A 146 -0.43 -2.26 -0.80
C VAL A 146 -0.58 -2.99 0.54
N PRO A 147 -1.39 -2.49 1.48
CA PRO A 147 -1.49 -3.08 2.82
C PRO A 147 -2.35 -4.35 2.89
N TRP A 148 -3.07 -4.67 1.82
CA TRP A 148 -3.91 -5.86 1.73
C TRP A 148 -3.13 -7.10 1.26
N GLY A 149 -3.71 -8.30 1.50
CA GLY A 149 -3.11 -9.57 1.07
C GLY A 149 -1.85 -9.97 1.84
N SER A 150 -1.64 -9.45 3.05
CA SER A 150 -0.50 -9.75 3.91
C SER A 150 -0.92 -9.79 5.37
N LEU A 151 -0.13 -10.47 6.22
CA LEU A 151 -0.28 -10.43 7.68
C LEU A 151 0.86 -9.66 8.32
N TYR A 152 0.53 -8.91 9.35
CA TYR A 152 1.47 -8.11 10.14
C TYR A 152 1.36 -8.48 11.61
N ARG A 153 2.48 -8.77 12.26
CA ARG A 153 2.47 -8.94 13.71
C ARG A 153 2.05 -7.62 14.36
N ARG A 154 1.09 -7.66 15.26
CA ARG A 154 0.53 -6.46 15.89
C ARG A 154 1.60 -5.53 16.47
N THR A 155 2.69 -6.06 17.01
CA THR A 155 3.75 -5.27 17.67
C THR A 155 4.49 -4.30 16.73
N VAL A 156 4.50 -4.58 15.42
CA VAL A 156 5.14 -3.68 14.43
C VAL A 156 4.14 -2.71 13.80
N VAL A 157 2.82 -2.87 14.05
CA VAL A 157 1.76 -2.02 13.51
C VAL A 157 1.47 -0.88 14.49
N THR A 158 2.13 0.25 14.30
CA THR A 158 2.05 1.43 15.18
C THR A 158 1.29 2.57 14.51
N GLU A 159 0.88 3.59 15.29
CA GLU A 159 0.24 4.80 14.79
C GLU A 159 1.05 5.50 13.69
N TYR A 160 2.37 5.50 13.83
CA TYR A 160 3.27 6.11 12.86
C TYR A 160 3.07 5.61 11.43
N LEU A 161 2.66 4.34 11.25
CA LEU A 161 2.42 3.79 9.90
C LEU A 161 1.27 4.50 9.18
N PHE A 162 0.33 5.07 9.92
CA PHE A 162 -0.90 5.70 9.41
C PHE A 162 -0.91 7.23 9.56
N ASP A 163 0.12 7.82 10.17
CA ASP A 163 0.20 9.27 10.41
C ASP A 163 0.51 10.02 9.10
N LEU A 164 -0.56 10.27 8.35
CA LEU A 164 -0.54 11.00 7.09
C LEU A 164 -1.69 12.01 7.03
N PRO A 165 -1.45 13.19 6.46
CA PRO A 165 -2.52 14.16 6.22
C PRO A 165 -3.61 13.57 5.33
N ARG A 166 -4.87 13.90 5.63
CA ARG A 166 -6.03 13.37 4.91
C ARG A 166 -6.01 13.64 3.40
N HIS A 167 -5.36 14.71 2.94
CA HIS A 167 -5.30 15.03 1.51
C HIS A 167 -4.32 14.12 0.74
N ILE A 168 -3.46 13.37 1.42
CA ILE A 168 -2.65 12.31 0.83
C ILE A 168 -3.54 11.07 0.65
N MET A 169 -4.24 11.00 -0.49
CA MET A 169 -5.23 9.97 -0.79
C MET A 169 -4.75 8.92 -1.79
N MET A 170 -3.59 9.18 -2.44
CA MET A 170 -2.97 8.27 -3.40
C MET A 170 -1.49 8.11 -3.07
N GLY A 171 -1.05 6.87 -2.96
CA GLY A 171 0.32 6.54 -2.57
C GLY A 171 0.56 6.48 -1.05
N GLU A 172 -0.48 6.65 -0.23
CA GLU A 172 -0.46 6.47 1.22
C GLU A 172 -0.13 5.03 1.61
N ASP A 173 -0.63 4.06 0.84
CA ASP A 173 -0.39 2.64 1.03
C ASP A 173 1.11 2.31 0.88
N TYR A 174 1.77 2.96 -0.08
CA TYR A 174 3.21 2.80 -0.26
C TYR A 174 4.01 3.41 0.90
N ILE A 175 3.60 4.56 1.46
CA ILE A 175 4.23 5.14 2.64
C ILE A 175 4.06 4.22 3.85
N TYR A 176 2.87 3.62 4.02
CA TYR A 176 2.63 2.60 5.04
C TYR A 176 3.68 1.47 4.94
N TRP A 177 3.91 0.93 3.74
CA TRP A 177 4.88 -0.14 3.52
C TRP A 177 6.32 0.30 3.79
N LEU A 178 6.72 1.48 3.34
CA LEU A 178 8.05 2.01 3.63
C LEU A 178 8.28 2.09 5.14
N ARG A 179 7.33 2.63 5.89
CA ARG A 179 7.43 2.71 7.35
C ARG A 179 7.45 1.33 8.01
N LEU A 180 6.65 0.40 7.51
CA LEU A 180 6.53 -0.96 8.05
C LEU A 180 7.82 -1.77 7.91
N VAL A 181 8.47 -1.75 6.74
CA VAL A 181 9.71 -2.54 6.53
C VAL A 181 10.89 -2.04 7.35
N PHE A 182 10.84 -0.81 7.83
CA PHE A 182 11.80 -0.27 8.78
C PHE A 182 11.37 -0.41 10.26
N ALA A 183 10.18 -0.97 10.52
CA ALA A 183 9.70 -1.24 11.87
C ALA A 183 10.12 -2.64 12.41
N THR A 184 10.78 -3.47 11.60
CA THR A 184 11.25 -4.80 11.96
C THR A 184 12.64 -5.09 11.41
N GLU A 185 13.39 -5.93 12.09
CA GLU A 185 14.69 -6.46 11.62
C GLU A 185 14.59 -7.96 11.23
N LYS A 186 13.39 -8.53 11.28
CA LYS A 186 13.17 -9.93 10.95
C LYS A 186 12.93 -10.14 9.46
N PRO A 187 13.29 -11.30 8.91
CA PRO A 187 13.00 -11.65 7.52
C PRO A 187 11.50 -11.68 7.27
N VAL A 188 11.11 -11.45 6.01
CA VAL A 188 9.73 -11.50 5.56
C VAL A 188 9.42 -12.89 5.03
N SER A 189 8.38 -13.52 5.56
CA SER A 189 7.84 -14.76 5.00
C SER A 189 7.03 -14.49 3.74
N ILE A 190 7.14 -15.37 2.73
CA ILE A 190 6.49 -15.19 1.43
C ILE A 190 5.49 -16.30 1.18
N VAL A 191 4.27 -15.92 0.81
CA VAL A 191 3.18 -16.80 0.40
C VAL A 191 2.86 -16.53 -1.07
N TYR A 192 2.77 -17.59 -1.88
CA TYR A 192 2.57 -17.50 -3.33
C TYR A 192 1.15 -17.85 -3.76
N GLU A 193 0.37 -18.41 -2.86
CA GLU A 193 -1.06 -18.66 -3.08
C GLU A 193 -1.80 -17.33 -3.33
N ARG A 194 -2.87 -17.39 -4.11
CA ARG A 194 -3.77 -16.24 -4.29
C ARG A 194 -4.55 -16.02 -3.00
N VAL A 195 -4.28 -14.94 -2.31
CA VAL A 195 -4.88 -14.60 -1.01
C VAL A 195 -5.77 -13.35 -1.06
N TYR A 196 -5.95 -12.75 -2.25
CA TYR A 196 -6.70 -11.51 -2.40
C TYR A 196 -7.33 -11.40 -3.79
N ASP A 197 -8.59 -10.99 -3.85
CA ASP A 197 -9.35 -10.75 -5.05
C ASP A 197 -9.74 -9.29 -5.11
N LYS A 198 -9.03 -8.54 -5.97
CA LYS A 198 -9.28 -7.12 -6.16
C LYS A 198 -10.56 -6.92 -6.97
N GLY A 199 -11.44 -6.06 -6.46
CA GLY A 199 -12.63 -5.57 -7.17
C GLY A 199 -12.30 -4.51 -8.22
N ASP A 200 -13.33 -3.89 -8.79
CA ASP A 200 -13.17 -2.82 -9.76
C ASP A 200 -12.66 -1.53 -9.10
N ASP A 201 -11.46 -1.09 -9.49
CA ASP A 201 -10.87 0.15 -8.97
C ASP A 201 -11.50 1.38 -9.65
N HIS A 202 -12.39 2.06 -8.93
CA HIS A 202 -13.02 3.29 -9.41
C HIS A 202 -12.27 4.57 -9.04
N THR A 203 -11.38 4.52 -8.04
CA THR A 203 -10.76 5.72 -7.44
C THR A 203 -9.49 6.16 -8.15
N SER A 204 -8.64 5.22 -8.56
CA SER A 204 -7.35 5.52 -9.21
C SER A 204 -7.51 6.17 -10.58
N ASN A 205 -8.62 5.90 -11.27
CA ASN A 205 -8.89 6.39 -12.62
C ASN A 205 -9.24 7.89 -12.70
N ILE A 206 -9.62 8.52 -11.59
CA ILE A 206 -10.05 9.92 -11.54
C ILE A 206 -9.08 10.84 -10.79
N PHE A 207 -8.01 10.30 -10.21
CA PHE A 207 -7.04 11.10 -9.46
C PHE A 207 -6.11 11.88 -10.40
N GLU A 208 -6.02 13.18 -10.16
CA GLU A 208 -5.18 14.07 -10.95
C GLU A 208 -3.80 14.28 -10.32
N TRP A 209 -2.78 13.60 -10.85
CA TRP A 209 -1.40 13.76 -10.42
C TRP A 209 -0.85 15.15 -10.79
N THR A 210 -0.49 15.95 -9.78
CA THR A 210 0.17 17.24 -9.97
C THR A 210 1.63 17.18 -9.53
N SER A 211 2.48 18.10 -10.02
CA SER A 211 3.88 18.16 -9.60
C SER A 211 4.01 18.46 -8.10
N ASP A 212 3.12 19.29 -7.56
CA ASP A 212 3.14 19.67 -6.14
C ASP A 212 2.73 18.50 -5.26
N TYR A 213 1.69 17.75 -5.65
CA TYR A 213 1.29 16.53 -4.97
C TYR A 213 2.41 15.48 -4.97
N CYS A 214 3.03 15.24 -6.12
CA CYS A 214 4.15 14.31 -6.23
C CYS A 214 5.35 14.76 -5.42
N TYR A 215 5.60 16.07 -5.35
CA TYR A 215 6.64 16.63 -4.50
C TYR A 215 6.35 16.30 -3.02
N GLU A 216 5.16 16.64 -2.55
CA GLU A 216 4.76 16.41 -1.15
C GLU A 216 4.77 14.91 -0.80
N LEU A 217 4.20 14.07 -1.66
CA LEU A 217 4.21 12.62 -1.50
C LEU A 217 5.64 12.08 -1.39
N ASN A 218 6.57 12.61 -2.19
CA ASN A 218 7.97 12.24 -2.16
C ASN A 218 8.65 12.63 -0.83
N GLU A 219 8.31 13.76 -0.23
CA GLU A 219 8.83 14.14 1.09
C GLU A 219 8.38 13.15 2.17
N TYR A 220 7.11 12.68 2.12
CA TYR A 220 6.64 11.62 3.02
C TYR A 220 7.36 10.30 2.78
N ARG A 221 7.59 9.89 1.52
CA ARG A 221 8.34 8.68 1.17
C ARG A 221 9.78 8.76 1.68
N LYS A 222 10.44 9.90 1.49
CA LYS A 222 11.79 10.14 1.98
C LYS A 222 11.86 10.06 3.50
N SER A 223 10.90 10.68 4.20
CA SER A 223 10.84 10.65 5.65
C SER A 223 10.48 9.26 6.23
N ALA A 224 9.86 8.39 5.43
CA ALA A 224 9.55 7.03 5.82
C ALA A 224 10.80 6.12 5.87
N VAL A 225 11.86 6.48 5.14
CA VAL A 225 13.17 5.81 5.25
C VAL A 225 13.98 6.50 6.35
N PRO A 226 14.33 5.82 7.45
CA PRO A 226 15.09 6.42 8.54
C PRO A 226 16.44 7.01 8.08
N VAL A 227 16.88 8.09 8.69
CA VAL A 227 18.06 8.87 8.25
C VAL A 227 19.30 7.99 8.11
N ASP A 228 19.54 7.06 9.03
CA ASP A 228 20.69 6.15 9.00
C ASP A 228 20.68 5.17 7.80
N TYR A 229 19.53 5.00 7.15
CA TYR A 229 19.35 4.12 6.00
C TYR A 229 19.30 4.88 4.66
N GLN A 230 19.13 6.21 4.66
CA GLN A 230 18.93 6.97 3.41
C GLN A 230 20.09 6.85 2.44
N ASP A 231 21.33 6.82 2.91
CA ASP A 231 22.50 6.63 2.05
C ASP A 231 22.55 5.22 1.45
N ILE A 232 22.14 4.20 2.21
CA ILE A 232 22.12 2.80 1.77
C ILE A 232 21.10 2.61 0.63
N TYR A 233 19.92 3.18 0.77
CA TYR A 233 18.81 3.05 -0.18
C TYR A 233 18.69 4.22 -1.16
N PHE A 234 19.69 5.10 -1.24
CA PHE A 234 19.64 6.31 -2.07
C PHE A 234 19.30 6.01 -3.53
N ASP A 235 19.92 4.99 -4.13
CA ASP A 235 19.72 4.63 -5.53
C ASP A 235 18.30 4.11 -5.80
N ASP A 236 17.74 3.35 -4.86
CA ASP A 236 16.38 2.84 -4.94
C ASP A 236 15.37 4.00 -4.82
N MET A 237 15.57 4.88 -3.86
CA MET A 237 14.75 6.10 -3.68
C MET A 237 14.81 7.02 -4.92
N LEU A 238 15.99 7.21 -5.49
CA LEU A 238 16.15 8.00 -6.70
C LEU A 238 15.44 7.37 -7.90
N SER A 239 15.50 6.05 -8.02
CA SER A 239 14.81 5.30 -9.08
C SER A 239 13.30 5.45 -8.98
N ASP A 240 12.70 5.34 -7.78
CA ASP A 240 11.27 5.57 -7.53
C ASP A 240 10.88 7.02 -7.88
N ARG A 241 11.67 8.01 -7.45
CA ARG A 241 11.42 9.43 -7.76
C ARG A 241 11.45 9.71 -9.26
N ILE A 242 12.36 9.09 -10.00
CA ILE A 242 12.42 9.22 -11.46
C ILE A 242 11.20 8.57 -12.11
N ALA A 243 10.73 7.42 -11.63
CA ALA A 243 9.51 6.77 -12.12
C ALA A 243 8.28 7.68 -11.91
N ASN A 244 8.16 8.29 -10.72
CA ASN A 244 7.09 9.24 -10.42
C ASN A 244 7.18 10.52 -11.30
N LEU A 245 8.37 11.02 -11.59
CA LEU A 245 8.56 12.13 -12.54
C LEU A 245 8.02 11.78 -13.92
N PHE A 246 8.22 10.53 -14.38
CA PHE A 246 7.68 10.09 -15.65
C PHE A 246 6.16 10.04 -15.64
N ALA A 247 5.54 9.53 -14.58
CA ALA A 247 4.09 9.52 -14.41
C ALA A 247 3.51 10.94 -14.52
N VAL A 248 4.10 11.93 -13.82
CA VAL A 248 3.70 13.34 -13.93
C VAL A 248 3.91 13.88 -15.33
N SER A 249 5.05 13.56 -15.97
CA SER A 249 5.41 14.09 -17.28
C SER A 249 4.50 13.65 -18.42
N VAL A 250 3.79 12.53 -18.27
CA VAL A 250 2.78 12.05 -19.24
C VAL A 250 1.41 12.70 -19.02
N CYS A 251 1.14 13.24 -17.84
CA CYS A 251 -0.13 13.89 -17.50
C CYS A 251 -0.09 15.40 -17.66
N ARG A 252 1.10 16.03 -17.67
CA ARG A 252 1.27 17.49 -17.64
C ARG A 252 2.13 18.00 -18.80
N ASN A 253 1.95 19.27 -19.15
CA ASN A 253 2.80 19.89 -20.15
C ASN A 253 4.24 20.07 -19.64
N ARG A 254 5.21 20.14 -20.59
CA ARG A 254 6.63 20.15 -20.24
C ARG A 254 7.04 21.35 -19.38
N LYS A 255 6.43 22.54 -19.58
CA LYS A 255 6.77 23.74 -18.81
C LYS A 255 6.40 23.62 -17.34
N GLU A 256 5.32 22.92 -17.02
CA GLU A 256 4.89 22.70 -15.63
C GLU A 256 5.88 21.83 -14.86
N TRP A 257 6.15 20.60 -15.35
CA TRP A 257 6.97 19.69 -14.58
C TRP A 257 8.48 20.02 -14.61
N ILE A 258 9.03 20.59 -15.69
CA ILE A 258 10.47 20.94 -15.76
C ILE A 258 10.83 22.11 -14.82
N ASN A 259 9.88 22.99 -14.54
CA ASN A 259 10.07 24.08 -13.59
C ASN A 259 9.61 23.72 -12.16
N SER A 260 9.06 22.51 -11.96
CA SER A 260 8.60 22.09 -10.66
C SER A 260 9.75 21.89 -9.68
N ARG A 261 9.49 22.12 -8.40
CA ARG A 261 10.42 21.83 -7.30
C ARG A 261 10.84 20.37 -7.32
N PHE A 262 9.89 19.46 -7.60
CA PHE A 262 10.13 18.03 -7.69
C PHE A 262 11.23 17.68 -8.72
N TYR A 263 11.16 18.23 -9.93
CA TYR A 263 12.19 18.01 -10.96
C TYR A 263 13.54 18.61 -10.58
N GLN A 264 13.57 19.82 -10.02
CA GLN A 264 14.80 20.50 -9.63
C GLN A 264 15.56 19.78 -8.53
N GLU A 265 14.83 19.16 -7.58
CA GLU A 265 15.47 18.33 -6.55
C GLU A 265 16.07 17.06 -7.12
N ILE A 266 15.37 16.36 -8.03
CA ILE A 266 15.94 15.19 -8.73
C ILE A 266 17.24 15.57 -9.46
N LEU A 267 17.28 16.72 -10.15
CA LEU A 267 18.50 17.20 -10.81
C LEU A 267 19.62 17.49 -9.81
N THR A 268 19.28 18.03 -8.66
CA THR A 268 20.24 18.35 -7.60
C THR A 268 20.85 17.06 -7.05
N ASP A 269 20.02 16.05 -6.74
CA ASP A 269 20.48 14.76 -6.24
C ASP A 269 21.35 14.04 -7.27
N LEU A 270 20.95 14.02 -8.55
CA LEU A 270 21.76 13.46 -9.62
C LEU A 270 23.14 14.11 -9.68
N LYS A 271 23.23 15.44 -9.51
CA LYS A 271 24.47 16.20 -9.54
C LYS A 271 25.35 15.90 -8.32
N ILE A 272 24.77 15.91 -7.11
CA ILE A 272 25.48 15.65 -5.84
C ILE A 272 26.11 14.24 -5.87
N HIS A 273 25.38 13.25 -6.36
CA HIS A 273 25.83 11.86 -6.38
C HIS A 273 26.53 11.45 -7.68
N HIS A 274 26.94 12.43 -8.52
CA HIS A 274 27.65 12.21 -9.82
C HIS A 274 26.89 11.25 -10.76
N LYS A 275 25.55 11.28 -10.72
CA LYS A 275 24.66 10.46 -11.56
C LYS A 275 24.05 11.30 -12.68
N SER A 276 23.46 10.64 -13.66
CA SER A 276 22.74 11.29 -14.74
C SER A 276 21.58 10.41 -15.21
N PHE A 277 20.55 11.04 -15.76
CA PHE A 277 19.51 10.28 -16.47
C PHE A 277 20.15 9.37 -17.53
N SER A 278 19.66 8.14 -17.63
CA SER A 278 20.02 7.23 -18.70
C SER A 278 19.67 7.81 -20.09
N PHE A 279 20.24 7.24 -21.15
CA PHE A 279 19.91 7.68 -22.51
C PHE A 279 18.40 7.57 -22.80
N LYS A 280 17.77 6.47 -22.42
CA LYS A 280 16.30 6.28 -22.55
C LYS A 280 15.51 7.35 -21.80
N GLN A 281 15.89 7.63 -20.56
CA GLN A 281 15.24 8.65 -19.73
C GLN A 281 15.39 10.05 -20.33
N ARG A 282 16.59 10.45 -20.79
CA ARG A 282 16.83 11.74 -21.47
C ARG A 282 16.03 11.86 -22.75
N PHE A 283 16.00 10.80 -23.54
CA PHE A 283 15.23 10.74 -24.78
C PHE A 283 13.74 10.97 -24.50
N PHE A 284 13.16 10.25 -23.55
CA PHE A 284 11.76 10.41 -23.13
C PHE A 284 11.44 11.83 -22.68
N LEU A 285 12.25 12.40 -21.78
CA LEU A 285 12.04 13.73 -21.23
C LEU A 285 12.22 14.87 -22.28
N ALA A 286 12.93 14.59 -23.38
CA ALA A 286 13.16 15.57 -24.45
C ALA A 286 11.91 15.87 -25.30
N PHE A 287 10.95 14.94 -25.37
CA PHE A 287 9.77 15.13 -26.22
C PHE A 287 8.79 16.18 -25.67
N PRO A 288 8.44 17.19 -26.47
CA PRO A 288 7.51 18.23 -26.02
C PRO A 288 6.05 17.79 -26.03
N SER A 289 5.69 16.80 -26.86
CA SER A 289 4.31 16.33 -27.04
C SER A 289 3.89 15.36 -25.95
N LEU A 290 2.81 15.70 -25.26
CA LEU A 290 2.17 14.85 -24.24
C LEU A 290 1.72 13.49 -24.80
N LYS A 291 1.09 13.50 -26.00
CA LYS A 291 0.64 12.27 -26.67
C LYS A 291 1.80 11.34 -27.00
N LEU A 292 2.93 11.90 -27.45
CA LEU A 292 4.10 11.10 -27.79
C LEU A 292 4.77 10.51 -26.56
N ARG A 293 4.88 11.27 -25.44
CA ARG A 293 5.39 10.75 -24.17
C ARG A 293 4.52 9.62 -23.63
N ALA A 294 3.19 9.80 -23.63
CA ALA A 294 2.26 8.76 -23.23
C ALA A 294 2.37 7.48 -24.09
N PHE A 295 2.55 7.63 -25.41
CA PHE A 295 2.79 6.50 -26.31
C PHE A 295 4.11 5.78 -26.01
N ILE A 296 5.19 6.53 -25.78
CA ILE A 296 6.51 5.98 -25.46
C ILE A 296 6.46 5.26 -24.10
N ALA A 297 5.85 5.86 -23.08
CA ALA A 297 5.69 5.24 -21.77
C ALA A 297 4.97 3.89 -21.86
N LYS A 298 3.90 3.83 -22.63
CA LYS A 298 3.09 2.60 -22.79
C LYS A 298 3.80 1.46 -23.53
N ASN A 299 4.75 1.77 -24.43
CA ASN A 299 5.29 0.79 -25.38
C ASN A 299 6.80 0.56 -25.26
N LEU A 300 7.55 1.40 -24.57
CA LEU A 300 9.02 1.38 -24.57
C LEU A 300 9.67 1.49 -23.17
N LEU A 301 8.90 1.81 -22.13
CA LEU A 301 9.32 1.82 -20.71
C LEU A 301 8.61 0.74 -19.93
#